data_7c2196ae0fc2bf0b234828d2a119cbae
#
_entry.id   7c2196ae0fc2bf0b234828d2a119cbae
#
_cell.length_a   1.000
_cell.length_b   1.000
_cell.length_c   1.000
_cell.angle_alpha   90.00
_cell.angle_beta   90.00
_cell.angle_gamma   90.00
#
_symmetry.space_group_name_H-M   'P 1'
#
loop_
_entity.id
_entity.type
_entity.pdbx_description
1 polymer ?
#
loop_
_entity_poly.entity_id
_entity_poly.type
_entity_poly.pdbx_seq_one_letter_code
_entity_poly.pdbx_strand_id
1 'polypeptide(L)'
;MLFAFTSKDKPDGLQLRIDTRPAHVAFLEKLNAEGTLKFAGPFLDDEGKPSGSLVVIEAADRQAAAAILAQDPFAKAGLFAATEIRAWNWVFNKPQ
;
A
#
# COMPACT_ATOMS: atom_id res chain seq x y z
N MET A 1 -2.60 16.29 -2.27
CA MET A 1 -1.25 15.98 -1.78
C MET A 1 -1.03 14.48 -1.83
N LEU A 2 0.16 14.06 -2.27
CA LEU A 2 0.46 12.64 -2.36
C LEU A 2 1.10 12.15 -1.07
N PHE A 3 0.77 10.91 -0.72
CA PHE A 3 1.35 10.22 0.43
C PHE A 3 1.86 8.85 0.00
N ALA A 4 3.09 8.54 0.40
CA ALA A 4 3.69 7.25 0.16
C ALA A 4 3.59 6.40 1.42
N PHE A 5 2.91 5.28 1.29
CA PHE A 5 2.79 4.28 2.35
C PHE A 5 3.78 3.17 2.07
N THR A 6 4.58 2.81 3.05
CA THR A 6 5.45 1.65 2.97
C THR A 6 5.17 0.73 4.15
N SER A 7 5.27 -0.57 3.88
CA SER A 7 5.06 -1.57 4.92
C SER A 7 6.09 -2.67 4.84
N LYS A 8 6.29 -3.31 5.98
CA LYS A 8 7.08 -4.53 6.09
C LYS A 8 6.19 -5.59 6.71
N ASP A 9 6.12 -6.77 6.09
CA ASP A 9 5.31 -7.85 6.58
C ASP A 9 5.93 -8.52 7.81
N LYS A 10 5.11 -9.17 8.60
CA LYS A 10 5.58 -10.03 9.69
C LYS A 10 6.42 -11.17 9.12
N PRO A 11 7.40 -11.71 9.89
CA PRO A 11 8.33 -12.72 9.39
C PRO A 11 7.67 -13.95 8.75
N ASP A 12 6.54 -14.40 9.28
CA ASP A 12 5.82 -15.56 8.75
C ASP A 12 4.59 -15.19 7.95
N GLY A 13 4.60 -13.98 7.34
CA GLY A 13 3.42 -13.40 6.71
C GLY A 13 3.15 -13.84 5.27
N LEU A 14 4.06 -14.57 4.62
CA LEU A 14 3.92 -14.83 3.18
C LEU A 14 2.60 -15.53 2.84
N GLN A 15 2.22 -16.57 3.58
CA GLN A 15 0.98 -17.29 3.29
C GLN A 15 -0.24 -16.39 3.51
N LEU A 16 -0.23 -15.60 4.58
CA LEU A 16 -1.31 -14.64 4.83
C LEU A 16 -1.42 -13.63 3.71
N ARG A 17 -0.29 -13.14 3.19
CA ARG A 17 -0.27 -12.23 2.05
C ARG A 17 -0.89 -12.88 0.81
N ILE A 18 -0.50 -14.11 0.51
CA ILE A 18 -1.03 -14.84 -0.65
C ILE A 18 -2.54 -15.03 -0.51
N ASP A 19 -3.00 -15.45 0.66
CA ASP A 19 -4.43 -15.73 0.90
C ASP A 19 -5.28 -14.45 0.87
N THR A 20 -4.73 -13.32 1.32
CA THR A 20 -5.46 -12.05 1.43
C THR A 20 -5.34 -11.21 0.14
N ARG A 21 -4.39 -11.54 -0.73
CA ARG A 21 -4.08 -10.75 -1.92
C ARG A 21 -5.28 -10.44 -2.80
N PRO A 22 -6.19 -11.39 -3.09
CA PRO A 22 -7.36 -11.05 -3.93
C PRO A 22 -8.19 -9.90 -3.37
N ALA A 23 -8.43 -9.88 -2.06
CA ALA A 23 -9.16 -8.79 -1.40
C ALA A 23 -8.38 -7.48 -1.44
N HIS A 24 -7.06 -7.54 -1.24
CA HIS A 24 -6.18 -6.37 -1.33
C HIS A 24 -6.21 -5.76 -2.74
N VAL A 25 -6.13 -6.59 -3.78
CA VAL A 25 -6.18 -6.12 -5.18
C VAL A 25 -7.54 -5.46 -5.46
N ALA A 26 -8.63 -6.04 -4.99
CA ALA A 26 -9.97 -5.44 -5.15
C ALA A 26 -10.05 -4.07 -4.48
N PHE A 27 -9.45 -3.92 -3.29
CA PHE A 27 -9.38 -2.64 -2.60
C PHE A 27 -8.59 -1.60 -3.42
N LEU A 28 -7.44 -1.99 -3.97
CA LEU A 28 -6.63 -1.09 -4.81
C LEU A 28 -7.37 -0.72 -6.10
N GLU A 29 -8.08 -1.67 -6.72
CA GLU A 29 -8.87 -1.39 -7.92
C GLU A 29 -9.94 -0.35 -7.66
N LYS A 30 -10.59 -0.42 -6.49
CA LYS A 30 -11.58 0.59 -6.08
C LYS A 30 -10.93 1.96 -5.95
N LEU A 31 -9.79 2.05 -5.27
CA LEU A 31 -9.06 3.33 -5.13
C LEU A 31 -8.61 3.85 -6.50
N ASN A 32 -8.22 2.96 -7.38
CA ASN A 32 -7.81 3.34 -8.74
C ASN A 32 -8.98 3.91 -9.53
N ALA A 33 -10.14 3.28 -9.45
CA ALA A 33 -11.35 3.77 -10.14
C ALA A 33 -11.78 5.13 -9.62
N GLU A 34 -11.55 5.41 -8.34
CA GLU A 34 -11.87 6.70 -7.71
C GLU A 34 -10.83 7.79 -8.00
N GLY A 35 -9.72 7.44 -8.66
CA GLY A 35 -8.62 8.38 -8.90
C GLY A 35 -7.71 8.60 -7.70
N THR A 36 -7.93 7.88 -6.61
CA THR A 36 -7.15 8.03 -5.38
C THR A 36 -5.79 7.36 -5.46
N LEU A 37 -5.74 6.16 -6.08
CA LEU A 37 -4.48 5.41 -6.22
C LEU A 37 -3.66 5.96 -7.37
N LYS A 38 -2.38 6.21 -7.11
CA LYS A 38 -1.43 6.61 -8.16
C LYS A 38 -0.62 5.42 -8.67
N PHE A 39 -0.04 4.66 -7.78
CA PHE A 39 0.64 3.39 -8.12
C PHE A 39 0.84 2.57 -6.85
N ALA A 40 1.05 1.27 -7.03
CA ALA A 40 1.27 0.37 -5.92
C ALA A 40 2.01 -0.88 -6.41
N GLY A 41 2.71 -1.54 -5.50
CA GLY A 41 3.36 -2.80 -5.77
C GLY A 41 4.02 -3.35 -4.51
N PRO A 42 4.39 -4.64 -4.51
CA PRO A 42 5.07 -5.22 -3.37
C PRO A 42 6.56 -4.92 -3.40
N PHE A 43 7.16 -4.80 -2.20
CA PHE A 43 8.59 -4.95 -2.06
C PHE A 43 8.92 -6.44 -2.09
N LEU A 44 10.06 -6.78 -2.64
CA LEU A 44 10.49 -8.18 -2.75
C LEU A 44 11.71 -8.42 -1.86
N ASP A 45 11.79 -9.63 -1.29
CA ASP A 45 12.99 -10.05 -0.57
C ASP A 45 14.08 -10.51 -1.55
N ASP A 46 15.19 -10.99 -1.04
CA ASP A 46 16.34 -11.40 -1.87
C ASP A 46 16.01 -12.63 -2.74
N GLU A 47 14.95 -13.37 -2.40
CA GLU A 47 14.49 -14.51 -3.18
C GLU A 47 13.41 -14.14 -4.19
N GLY A 48 13.05 -12.85 -4.26
CA GLY A 48 12.00 -12.37 -5.16
C GLY A 48 10.58 -12.58 -4.64
N LYS A 49 10.41 -12.91 -3.35
CA LYS A 49 9.09 -13.09 -2.75
C LYS A 49 8.59 -11.77 -2.14
N PRO A 50 7.28 -11.51 -2.20
CA PRO A 50 6.75 -10.27 -1.62
C PRO A 50 6.92 -10.25 -0.10
N SER A 51 7.44 -9.14 0.41
CA SER A 51 7.77 -8.98 1.83
C SER A 51 7.26 -7.68 2.44
N GLY A 52 6.57 -6.87 1.65
CA GLY A 52 6.04 -5.58 2.06
C GLY A 52 5.32 -4.92 0.90
N SER A 53 4.90 -3.68 1.08
CA SER A 53 4.14 -2.95 0.06
C SER A 53 4.58 -1.51 -0.03
N LEU A 54 4.47 -0.96 -1.25
CA LEU A 54 4.52 0.47 -1.52
C LEU A 54 3.18 0.85 -2.14
N VAL A 55 2.49 1.84 -1.56
CA VAL A 55 1.22 2.35 -2.09
C VAL A 55 1.29 3.87 -2.05
N VAL A 56 1.04 4.52 -3.19
CA VAL A 56 1.02 5.99 -3.26
C VAL A 56 -0.39 6.45 -3.61
N ILE A 57 -0.95 7.29 -2.75
CA ILE A 57 -2.33 7.77 -2.89
C ILE A 57 -2.41 9.30 -2.78
N GLU A 58 -3.49 9.85 -3.33
CA GLU A 58 -3.88 11.24 -3.14
C GLU A 58 -4.78 11.33 -1.91
N ALA A 59 -4.50 12.27 -1.02
CA ALA A 59 -5.34 12.53 0.16
C ALA A 59 -5.19 13.99 0.59
N ALA A 60 -6.15 14.49 1.35
CA ALA A 60 -6.14 15.88 1.83
C ALA A 60 -4.99 16.13 2.80
N ASP A 61 -4.72 15.17 3.69
CA ASP A 61 -3.66 15.26 4.69
C ASP A 61 -3.24 13.84 5.12
N ARG A 62 -2.24 13.77 5.98
CA ARG A 62 -1.72 12.49 6.47
C ARG A 62 -2.78 11.67 7.20
N GLN A 63 -3.63 12.32 7.97
CA GLN A 63 -4.68 11.63 8.73
C GLN A 63 -5.69 10.99 7.78
N ALA A 64 -6.09 11.70 6.72
CA ALA A 64 -6.97 11.15 5.69
C ALA A 64 -6.32 9.98 4.97
N ALA A 65 -5.04 10.07 4.64
CA ALA A 65 -4.29 8.98 4.02
C ALA A 65 -4.27 7.74 4.93
N ALA A 66 -3.99 7.94 6.22
CA ALA A 66 -3.97 6.84 7.19
C ALA A 66 -5.34 6.15 7.28
N ALA A 67 -6.42 6.93 7.26
CA ALA A 67 -7.78 6.38 7.33
C ALA A 67 -8.11 5.53 6.10
N ILE A 68 -7.70 5.96 4.91
CA ILE A 68 -7.89 5.21 3.67
C ILE A 68 -7.10 3.89 3.74
N LEU A 69 -5.83 3.96 4.10
CA LEU A 69 -4.94 2.79 4.10
C LEU A 69 -5.29 1.78 5.19
N ALA A 70 -5.93 2.23 6.27
CA ALA A 70 -6.43 1.33 7.31
C ALA A 70 -7.55 0.40 6.81
N GLN A 71 -8.16 0.72 5.67
CA GLN A 71 -9.20 -0.12 5.07
C GLN A 71 -8.63 -1.25 4.21
N ASP A 72 -7.31 -1.25 3.95
CA ASP A 72 -6.68 -2.31 3.17
C ASP A 72 -6.87 -3.66 3.88
N PRO A 73 -7.36 -4.69 3.17
CA PRO A 73 -7.47 -6.03 3.74
C PRO A 73 -6.17 -6.57 4.34
N PHE A 74 -5.01 -6.19 3.82
CA PHE A 74 -3.73 -6.56 4.44
C PHE A 74 -3.59 -5.97 5.84
N ALA A 75 -3.99 -4.69 6.01
CA ALA A 75 -3.95 -4.05 7.32
C ALA A 75 -4.92 -4.72 8.29
N LYS A 76 -6.14 -5.00 7.83
CA LYS A 76 -7.18 -5.62 8.65
C LYS A 76 -6.81 -7.05 9.06
N ALA A 77 -6.08 -7.77 8.20
CA ALA A 77 -5.63 -9.13 8.48
C ALA A 77 -4.44 -9.18 9.45
N GLY A 78 -3.84 -8.04 9.76
CA GLY A 78 -2.70 -8.00 10.65
C GLY A 78 -1.39 -8.46 10.01
N LEU A 79 -1.27 -8.28 8.69
CA LEU A 79 -0.08 -8.72 7.95
C LEU A 79 1.17 -7.92 8.29
N PHE A 80 1.04 -6.63 8.57
CA PHE A 80 2.17 -5.72 8.66
C PHE A 80 2.85 -5.74 10.04
N ALA A 81 4.18 -5.88 10.04
CA ALA A 81 5.00 -5.72 11.24
C ALA A 81 5.30 -4.23 11.49
N ALA A 82 5.45 -3.45 10.42
CA ALA A 82 5.76 -2.02 10.51
C ALA A 82 5.17 -1.31 9.30
N THR A 83 4.73 -0.07 9.50
CA THR A 83 4.20 0.78 8.45
C THR A 83 4.69 2.21 8.63
N GLU A 84 4.77 2.93 7.50
CA GLU A 84 5.13 4.34 7.52
C GLU A 84 4.34 5.06 6.44
N ILE A 85 3.86 6.28 6.73
CA ILE A 85 3.19 7.14 5.77
C ILE A 85 3.95 8.47 5.74
N ARG A 86 4.40 8.87 4.55
CA ARG A 86 5.12 10.13 4.38
C ARG A 86 4.52 10.92 3.22
N ALA A 87 4.44 12.24 3.37
CA ALA A 87 4.11 13.12 2.26
C ALA A 87 5.20 13.00 1.20
N TRP A 88 4.79 12.96 -0.08
CA TRP A 88 5.71 12.71 -1.18
C TRP A 88 5.39 13.63 -2.35
N ASN A 89 6.43 14.11 -3.02
CA ASN A 89 6.30 14.96 -4.20
C ASN A 89 6.81 14.22 -5.43
N TRP A 90 5.94 14.07 -6.42
CA TRP A 90 6.27 13.39 -7.68
C TRP A 90 7.00 14.38 -8.59
N VAL A 91 8.33 14.28 -8.68
CA VAL A 91 9.16 15.23 -9.42
C VAL A 91 9.45 14.76 -10.83
N PHE A 92 9.79 13.49 -11.02
CA PHE A 92 10.12 12.93 -12.33
C PHE A 92 9.05 11.96 -12.81
N ASN A 93 8.78 11.99 -14.10
CA ASN A 93 7.83 11.10 -14.78
C ASN A 93 6.41 11.25 -14.26
N LYS A 94 6.08 12.42 -13.73
CA LYS A 94 4.73 12.69 -13.27
C LYS A 94 3.78 12.63 -14.49
N PRO A 95 2.69 11.83 -14.43
CA PRO A 95 1.72 11.80 -15.51
C PRO A 95 1.03 13.15 -15.65
N GLN A 96 0.69 13.48 -16.88
CA GLN A 96 0.02 14.74 -17.21
C GLN A 96 -1.49 14.62 -17.12
#